data_bce2367f769308586ad373dbd1875e08
#
_entry.id   bce2367f769308586ad373dbd1875e08
#
_cell.length_a   1.000
_cell.length_b   1.000
_cell.length_c   1.000
_cell.angle_alpha   90.00
_cell.angle_beta   90.00
_cell.angle_gamma   90.00
#
_symmetry.space_group_name_H-M   'P 1'
#
loop_
_entity.id
_entity.type
_entity.pdbx_description
1 polymer ?
#
loop_
_entity_poly.entity_id
_entity_poly.type
_entity_poly.pdbx_seq_one_letter_code
_entity_poly.pdbx_strand_id
1 'polypeptide(L)'
;MKKYNLKRFLASLLAVLMLASVTGVSPAVFAEDNGSTPPSQEETVKPLLKEQDVEVIIKSSMTNEAVAELLNKALISNYDELDDSTKASLQWEYEGYGYTKIAGIPAKSLEKHWGTINGNVEFTEKHGKTYKYYSEALKDADNDSYQVRLAGTTTEATLVKVDKYSTRLVLKENASITYNMDAAAEKEAIVANVIDYENSVLPAGTTAADFTVERKGGLGLGWIWDKIPDARLDAGENQTIRIKYNGNETYKASNQQEATINVAKATVKVSVTPITTIYAGEEIDCSTFYTLNPNDPELDVYIFFVGVNSNLETCVNIKLSEDQDKLINSISDAQQMWYDFIGDDESLTLKEKLREGITVGELKDIINGIVTNEFMMGILKGLGYDTEAIKNIVTALDTLTSISDDTVVAIGTPAHAGAYVATAVAVGKNYETGTGTGSLIVLKNWKGIKLEKNTAIFDGREITVSEAEAIANGYNTLCILTKDGEPLNSASAGSIHYWFTGVGKFYAKSTMPTAPGKYIVTATVRGGDFFAMPKTFVFTIVPDPAPEVTPET
;
A
#
# COMPACT_ATOMS: atom_id res chain seq x y z
N MET A 1 -12.17 20.27 12.45
CA MET A 1 -13.03 19.56 11.48
C MET A 1 -13.72 18.27 11.98
N LYS A 2 -13.76 17.97 13.29
CA LYS A 2 -14.41 16.74 13.83
C LYS A 2 -15.85 16.92 14.35
N LYS A 3 -16.42 18.10 14.31
CA LYS A 3 -17.80 18.36 14.82
C LYS A 3 -18.92 18.27 13.77
N TYR A 4 -18.61 18.20 12.48
CA TYR A 4 -19.61 18.18 11.40
C TYR A 4 -20.17 16.79 11.07
N ASN A 5 -19.43 15.72 11.34
CA ASN A 5 -19.85 14.37 10.98
C ASN A 5 -20.83 13.73 11.97
N LEU A 6 -20.77 14.14 13.26
CA LEU A 6 -21.67 13.58 14.28
C LEU A 6 -23.13 14.08 14.11
N LYS A 7 -23.33 15.32 13.64
CA LYS A 7 -24.68 15.86 13.38
C LYS A 7 -25.35 15.22 12.17
N ARG A 8 -24.59 14.83 11.13
CA ARG A 8 -25.13 14.12 9.97
C ARG A 8 -25.47 12.66 10.30
N PHE A 9 -24.68 12.00 11.14
CA PHE A 9 -24.97 10.65 11.61
C PHE A 9 -26.23 10.60 12.51
N LEU A 10 -26.38 11.56 13.41
CA LEU A 10 -27.59 11.68 14.25
C LEU A 10 -28.85 12.04 13.44
N ALA A 11 -28.72 12.86 12.39
CA ALA A 11 -29.83 13.20 11.51
C ALA A 11 -30.29 11.99 10.67
N SER A 12 -29.36 11.14 10.22
CA SER A 12 -29.69 9.90 9.49
C SER A 12 -30.34 8.85 10.40
N LEU A 13 -29.90 8.75 11.64
CA LEU A 13 -30.47 7.83 12.63
C LEU A 13 -31.89 8.27 13.04
N LEU A 14 -32.16 9.58 13.14
CA LEU A 14 -33.49 10.12 13.44
C LEU A 14 -34.47 9.93 12.26
N ALA A 15 -33.99 10.00 11.01
CA ALA A 15 -34.80 9.76 9.83
C ALA A 15 -35.25 8.30 9.70
N VAL A 16 -34.40 7.35 10.08
CA VAL A 16 -34.74 5.91 10.09
C VAL A 16 -35.73 5.58 11.22
N LEU A 17 -35.63 6.25 12.36
CA LEU A 17 -36.59 6.09 13.48
C LEU A 17 -37.95 6.74 13.21
N MET A 18 -38.04 7.78 12.37
CA MET A 18 -39.32 8.40 12.00
C MET A 18 -40.04 7.65 10.88
N LEU A 19 -39.38 6.82 10.07
CA LEU A 19 -40.07 5.99 9.07
C LEU A 19 -40.73 4.75 9.66
N ALA A 20 -40.38 4.34 10.88
CA ALA A 20 -40.97 3.20 11.57
C ALA A 20 -42.26 3.54 12.37
N SER A 21 -42.67 4.79 12.40
CA SER A 21 -43.83 5.25 13.21
C SER A 21 -45.05 5.74 12.43
N VAL A 22 -45.07 5.48 11.11
CA VAL A 22 -46.26 5.83 10.29
C VAL A 22 -46.85 4.55 9.67
N THR A 23 -47.33 3.66 10.53
CA THR A 23 -48.42 2.75 10.16
C THR A 23 -49.58 3.09 11.07
N GLY A 24 -50.60 3.67 10.45
CA GLY A 24 -51.76 4.21 11.11
C GLY A 24 -52.50 3.19 11.96
N VAL A 25 -52.65 3.54 13.21
CA VAL A 25 -53.72 3.00 14.05
C VAL A 25 -54.85 3.99 14.06
N SER A 26 -55.91 3.68 13.37
CA SER A 26 -57.17 4.39 13.51
C SER A 26 -57.78 4.12 14.91
N PRO A 27 -58.27 5.13 15.62
CA PRO A 27 -58.95 4.88 16.89
C PRO A 27 -60.30 4.23 16.63
N ALA A 28 -60.46 2.98 17.09
CA ALA A 28 -61.75 2.33 17.16
C ALA A 28 -62.58 2.94 18.29
N VAL A 29 -63.76 3.41 17.93
CA VAL A 29 -64.83 3.87 18.83
C VAL A 29 -65.34 2.65 19.59
N PHE A 30 -65.37 2.74 20.93
CA PHE A 30 -66.00 1.74 21.79
C PHE A 30 -67.50 1.78 21.58
N ALA A 31 -68.06 0.66 21.10
CA ALA A 31 -69.45 0.31 21.29
C ALA A 31 -69.46 -1.00 22.06
N GLU A 32 -69.96 -0.97 23.28
CA GLU A 32 -70.34 -2.16 24.03
C GLU A 32 -71.47 -2.89 23.30
N ASP A 33 -71.24 -4.12 22.83
CA ASP A 33 -72.33 -5.05 22.61
C ASP A 33 -71.87 -6.48 23.02
N ASN A 34 -72.71 -7.08 23.87
CA ASN A 34 -72.59 -8.43 24.34
C ASN A 34 -72.98 -9.43 23.25
N GLY A 35 -72.04 -10.01 22.59
CA GLY A 35 -72.26 -11.05 21.61
C GLY A 35 -71.08 -12.00 21.50
N SER A 36 -71.31 -13.25 21.83
CA SER A 36 -70.40 -14.38 21.70
C SER A 36 -69.63 -14.37 20.37
N THR A 37 -68.31 -14.16 20.43
CA THR A 37 -67.40 -14.28 19.28
C THR A 37 -67.34 -15.74 18.85
N PRO A 38 -67.61 -16.09 17.57
CA PRO A 38 -67.25 -17.39 17.04
C PRO A 38 -65.71 -17.52 17.06
N PRO A 39 -65.16 -18.75 17.24
CA PRO A 39 -63.73 -18.92 17.14
C PRO A 39 -63.23 -18.44 15.80
N SER A 40 -62.23 -17.57 15.79
CA SER A 40 -61.54 -17.12 14.59
C SER A 40 -61.03 -18.39 13.86
N GLN A 41 -61.56 -18.61 12.67
CA GLN A 41 -60.95 -19.59 11.76
C GLN A 41 -59.55 -19.05 11.45
N GLU A 42 -58.53 -19.77 11.92
CA GLU A 42 -57.17 -19.58 11.43
C GLU A 42 -57.23 -19.72 9.91
N GLU A 43 -56.93 -18.65 9.20
CA GLU A 43 -56.86 -18.65 7.75
C GLU A 43 -55.68 -19.54 7.35
N THR A 44 -55.99 -20.80 6.97
CA THR A 44 -54.94 -21.74 6.54
C THR A 44 -54.22 -21.18 5.33
N VAL A 45 -52.91 -20.93 5.47
CA VAL A 45 -52.05 -20.47 4.39
C VAL A 45 -52.02 -21.56 3.30
N LYS A 46 -52.40 -21.16 2.07
CA LYS A 46 -52.43 -22.11 0.95
C LYS A 46 -51.05 -22.18 0.27
N PRO A 47 -50.64 -23.39 -0.22
CA PRO A 47 -49.41 -23.55 -0.96
C PRO A 47 -49.44 -22.75 -2.29
N LEU A 48 -48.38 -21.97 -2.54
CA LEU A 48 -48.18 -21.17 -3.76
C LEU A 48 -47.11 -21.81 -4.63
N LEU A 49 -47.48 -22.25 -5.85
CA LEU A 49 -46.53 -22.81 -6.80
C LEU A 49 -45.67 -21.72 -7.43
N LYS A 50 -44.40 -22.01 -7.70
CA LYS A 50 -43.50 -21.15 -8.46
C LYS A 50 -43.92 -21.16 -9.93
N GLU A 51 -43.96 -19.98 -10.53
CA GLU A 51 -44.35 -19.79 -11.94
C GLU A 51 -43.23 -20.10 -12.96
N GLN A 52 -41.98 -20.26 -12.48
CA GLN A 52 -40.81 -20.49 -13.32
C GLN A 52 -40.43 -21.98 -13.34
N ASP A 53 -39.74 -22.40 -14.39
CA ASP A 53 -39.12 -23.72 -14.47
C ASP A 53 -38.13 -23.92 -13.32
N VAL A 54 -38.29 -25.03 -12.58
CA VAL A 54 -37.50 -25.31 -11.38
C VAL A 54 -36.58 -26.50 -11.61
N GLU A 55 -35.28 -26.23 -11.54
CA GLU A 55 -34.26 -27.29 -11.60
C GLU A 55 -34.25 -28.12 -10.31
N VAL A 56 -34.20 -29.43 -10.42
CA VAL A 56 -34.05 -30.37 -9.28
C VAL A 56 -33.06 -31.47 -9.59
N ILE A 57 -32.32 -31.91 -8.58
CA ILE A 57 -31.44 -33.08 -8.67
C ILE A 57 -32.15 -34.26 -8.03
N ILE A 58 -32.60 -35.22 -8.84
CA ILE A 58 -33.25 -36.46 -8.36
C ILE A 58 -32.27 -37.61 -8.57
N LYS A 59 -31.76 -38.18 -7.46
CA LYS A 59 -30.85 -39.32 -7.50
C LYS A 59 -31.63 -40.65 -7.51
N SER A 60 -31.11 -41.64 -8.21
CA SER A 60 -31.70 -42.99 -8.26
C SER A 60 -31.84 -43.65 -6.87
N SER A 61 -30.99 -43.26 -5.91
CA SER A 61 -31.01 -43.77 -4.53
C SER A 61 -32.07 -43.12 -3.63
N MET A 62 -32.77 -42.06 -4.08
CA MET A 62 -33.78 -41.40 -3.26
C MET A 62 -35.03 -42.27 -3.09
N THR A 63 -35.63 -42.25 -1.88
CA THR A 63 -36.95 -42.84 -1.68
C THR A 63 -38.04 -42.01 -2.35
N ASN A 64 -39.24 -42.57 -2.50
CA ASN A 64 -40.36 -41.82 -3.08
C ASN A 64 -40.78 -40.63 -2.21
N GLU A 65 -40.70 -40.81 -0.88
CA GLU A 65 -40.96 -39.76 0.10
C GLU A 65 -39.94 -38.63 0.00
N ALA A 66 -38.65 -38.97 -0.16
CA ALA A 66 -37.59 -37.98 -0.35
C ALA A 66 -37.74 -37.17 -1.66
N VAL A 67 -38.23 -37.81 -2.73
CA VAL A 67 -38.56 -37.09 -3.97
C VAL A 67 -39.74 -36.15 -3.73
N ALA A 68 -40.80 -36.58 -3.04
CA ALA A 68 -41.96 -35.72 -2.74
C ALA A 68 -41.56 -34.51 -1.86
N GLU A 69 -40.74 -34.72 -0.83
CA GLU A 69 -40.23 -33.65 0.01
C GLU A 69 -39.34 -32.67 -0.77
N LEU A 70 -38.48 -33.15 -1.68
CA LEU A 70 -37.70 -32.32 -2.57
C LEU A 70 -38.60 -31.42 -3.43
N LEU A 71 -39.68 -31.98 -4.00
CA LEU A 71 -40.64 -31.21 -4.81
C LEU A 71 -41.37 -30.14 -3.97
N ASN A 72 -41.76 -30.47 -2.73
CA ASN A 72 -42.38 -29.52 -1.81
C ASN A 72 -41.50 -28.28 -1.63
N LYS A 73 -40.23 -28.47 -1.28
CA LYS A 73 -39.27 -27.39 -1.06
C LYS A 73 -38.90 -26.65 -2.35
N ALA A 74 -38.81 -27.36 -3.45
CA ALA A 74 -38.37 -26.79 -4.72
C ALA A 74 -39.48 -25.97 -5.41
N LEU A 75 -40.72 -26.45 -5.40
CA LEU A 75 -41.81 -25.92 -6.23
C LEU A 75 -42.80 -25.02 -5.46
N ILE A 76 -42.82 -25.05 -4.13
CA ILE A 76 -43.72 -24.19 -3.32
C ILE A 76 -42.92 -22.99 -2.82
N SER A 77 -43.32 -21.78 -3.22
CA SER A 77 -42.62 -20.56 -2.86
C SER A 77 -42.75 -20.16 -1.39
N ASN A 78 -43.87 -20.50 -0.76
CA ASN A 78 -44.20 -20.23 0.65
C ASN A 78 -44.18 -21.48 1.53
N TYR A 79 -43.38 -22.50 1.19
CA TYR A 79 -43.35 -23.78 1.89
C TYR A 79 -43.10 -23.66 3.40
N ASP A 80 -42.19 -22.77 3.79
CA ASP A 80 -41.82 -22.59 5.19
C ASP A 80 -42.93 -21.94 6.02
N GLU A 81 -43.85 -21.22 5.38
CA GLU A 81 -45.00 -20.54 6.00
C GLU A 81 -46.21 -21.47 6.21
N LEU A 82 -46.21 -22.66 5.58
CA LEU A 82 -47.28 -23.62 5.71
C LEU A 82 -47.25 -24.30 7.07
N ASP A 83 -48.43 -24.58 7.63
CA ASP A 83 -48.56 -25.40 8.82
C ASP A 83 -48.23 -26.90 8.57
N ASP A 84 -47.93 -27.66 9.62
CA ASP A 84 -47.49 -29.02 9.51
C ASP A 84 -48.58 -29.96 8.92
N SER A 85 -49.85 -29.65 9.13
CA SER A 85 -50.95 -30.44 8.58
C SER A 85 -51.09 -30.22 7.08
N THR A 86 -50.95 -28.99 6.62
CA THR A 86 -50.91 -28.65 5.20
C THR A 86 -49.68 -29.29 4.53
N LYS A 87 -48.47 -29.17 5.13
CA LYS A 87 -47.27 -29.85 4.61
C LYS A 87 -47.44 -31.34 4.46
N ALA A 88 -48.04 -32.01 5.45
CA ALA A 88 -48.27 -33.45 5.43
C ALA A 88 -49.32 -33.90 4.41
N SER A 89 -50.23 -32.99 4.01
CA SER A 89 -51.29 -33.27 3.03
C SER A 89 -50.85 -33.09 1.57
N LEU A 90 -49.67 -32.49 1.32
CA LEU A 90 -49.19 -32.23 -0.03
C LEU A 90 -48.92 -33.51 -0.80
N GLN A 91 -49.57 -33.65 -1.94
CA GLN A 91 -49.36 -34.76 -2.87
C GLN A 91 -49.11 -34.20 -4.27
N TRP A 92 -48.10 -34.74 -4.95
CA TRP A 92 -47.73 -34.32 -6.31
C TRP A 92 -48.23 -35.31 -7.32
N GLU A 93 -48.80 -34.79 -8.41
CA GLU A 93 -49.11 -35.54 -9.61
C GLU A 93 -48.10 -35.21 -10.70
N TYR A 94 -47.64 -36.21 -11.38
CA TYR A 94 -46.71 -36.14 -12.50
C TYR A 94 -47.42 -36.44 -13.81
N GLU A 95 -47.18 -35.68 -14.85
CA GLU A 95 -47.68 -35.95 -16.19
C GLU A 95 -46.77 -36.93 -16.92
N GLY A 96 -47.18 -38.18 -17.03
CA GLY A 96 -46.48 -39.21 -17.80
C GLY A 96 -47.18 -39.49 -19.13
N TYR A 97 -46.38 -39.90 -20.10
CA TYR A 97 -46.89 -40.45 -21.37
C TYR A 97 -46.76 -41.94 -21.34
N GLY A 98 -47.88 -42.66 -21.34
CA GLY A 98 -47.86 -44.13 -21.29
C GLY A 98 -48.85 -44.76 -22.27
N TYR A 99 -48.63 -46.03 -22.53
CA TYR A 99 -49.59 -46.85 -23.22
C TYR A 99 -50.53 -47.51 -22.18
N THR A 100 -51.78 -47.20 -22.26
CA THR A 100 -52.78 -47.94 -21.46
C THR A 100 -52.98 -49.30 -22.06
N LYS A 101 -52.78 -50.35 -21.26
CA LYS A 101 -53.18 -51.71 -21.68
C LYS A 101 -54.68 -51.84 -21.46
N ILE A 102 -55.43 -51.87 -22.55
CA ILE A 102 -56.83 -52.27 -22.49
C ILE A 102 -56.94 -53.78 -22.80
N ALA A 103 -57.37 -54.57 -21.86
CA ALA A 103 -57.54 -56.04 -21.98
C ALA A 103 -56.28 -56.79 -22.45
N GLY A 104 -55.08 -56.33 -22.03
CA GLY A 104 -53.80 -56.96 -22.37
C GLY A 104 -53.24 -56.64 -23.74
N ILE A 105 -53.90 -55.78 -24.52
CA ILE A 105 -53.42 -55.31 -25.84
C ILE A 105 -52.93 -53.88 -25.70
N PRO A 106 -51.69 -53.54 -26.10
CA PRO A 106 -51.19 -52.14 -26.06
C PRO A 106 -52.09 -51.25 -26.97
N ALA A 107 -52.81 -50.31 -26.38
CA ALA A 107 -53.49 -49.28 -27.12
C ALA A 107 -52.45 -48.37 -27.79
N LYS A 108 -52.61 -48.10 -29.10
CA LYS A 108 -51.66 -47.32 -29.91
C LYS A 108 -51.67 -45.80 -29.65
N SER A 109 -52.38 -45.31 -28.66
CA SER A 109 -52.43 -43.89 -28.33
C SER A 109 -51.53 -43.59 -27.13
N LEU A 110 -50.59 -42.67 -27.32
CA LEU A 110 -49.88 -41.98 -26.26
C LEU A 110 -50.90 -41.02 -25.59
N GLU A 111 -51.46 -41.43 -24.46
CA GLU A 111 -52.34 -40.56 -23.69
C GLU A 111 -51.54 -39.91 -22.56
N LYS A 112 -51.82 -38.64 -22.29
CA LYS A 112 -51.32 -37.96 -21.10
C LYS A 112 -52.02 -38.52 -19.88
N HIS A 113 -51.24 -39.01 -18.92
CA HIS A 113 -51.74 -39.52 -17.65
C HIS A 113 -51.16 -38.72 -16.50
N TRP A 114 -52.05 -38.28 -15.63
CA TRP A 114 -51.67 -37.71 -14.36
C TRP A 114 -51.75 -38.78 -13.29
N GLY A 115 -50.65 -39.02 -12.57
CA GLY A 115 -50.60 -39.95 -11.48
C GLY A 115 -49.80 -39.44 -10.30
N THR A 116 -50.22 -39.79 -9.09
CA THR A 116 -49.49 -39.42 -7.88
C THR A 116 -48.10 -40.05 -7.89
N ILE A 117 -47.09 -39.25 -7.49
CA ILE A 117 -45.68 -39.66 -7.51
C ILE A 117 -45.46 -40.97 -6.75
N ASN A 118 -46.19 -41.16 -5.64
CA ASN A 118 -46.17 -42.40 -4.82
C ASN A 118 -47.29 -43.39 -5.19
N GLY A 119 -48.08 -43.07 -6.20
CA GLY A 119 -49.17 -43.96 -6.66
C GLY A 119 -48.62 -45.21 -7.34
N ASN A 120 -49.25 -46.36 -7.02
CA ASN A 120 -48.92 -47.63 -7.65
C ASN A 120 -49.70 -47.75 -8.97
N VAL A 121 -49.08 -47.33 -10.08
CA VAL A 121 -49.63 -47.40 -11.42
C VAL A 121 -48.61 -48.00 -12.36
N GLU A 122 -48.89 -49.16 -12.92
CA GLU A 122 -48.03 -49.75 -13.93
C GLU A 122 -48.26 -49.03 -15.28
N PHE A 123 -47.21 -48.37 -15.79
CA PHE A 123 -47.26 -47.71 -17.09
C PHE A 123 -45.95 -47.96 -17.86
N THR A 124 -46.01 -47.87 -19.18
CA THR A 124 -44.86 -48.06 -20.06
C THR A 124 -44.63 -46.77 -20.80
N GLU A 125 -43.43 -46.19 -20.59
CA GLU A 125 -43.06 -44.96 -21.27
C GLU A 125 -42.69 -45.14 -22.76
N LYS A 126 -42.57 -44.01 -23.44
CA LYS A 126 -42.27 -43.89 -24.87
C LYS A 126 -41.07 -44.74 -25.34
N HIS A 127 -40.11 -44.99 -24.47
CA HIS A 127 -38.92 -45.81 -24.75
C HIS A 127 -39.09 -47.31 -24.40
N GLY A 128 -40.30 -47.75 -24.08
CA GLY A 128 -40.63 -49.15 -23.84
C GLY A 128 -40.28 -49.68 -22.46
N LYS A 129 -39.79 -48.83 -21.55
CA LYS A 129 -39.51 -49.22 -20.17
C LYS A 129 -40.79 -49.12 -19.32
N THR A 130 -41.09 -50.17 -18.55
CA THR A 130 -42.25 -50.19 -17.65
C THR A 130 -41.86 -49.83 -16.23
N TYR A 131 -42.58 -48.90 -15.65
CA TYR A 131 -42.41 -48.45 -14.25
C TYR A 131 -43.64 -48.77 -13.42
N LYS A 132 -43.39 -49.03 -12.14
CA LYS A 132 -44.46 -49.33 -11.16
C LYS A 132 -44.95 -48.03 -10.48
N TYR A 133 -44.09 -47.04 -10.36
CA TYR A 133 -44.38 -45.76 -9.75
C TYR A 133 -43.89 -44.63 -10.65
N TYR A 134 -44.61 -43.48 -10.66
CA TYR A 134 -44.19 -42.31 -11.41
C TYR A 134 -42.86 -41.75 -10.91
N SER A 135 -42.54 -41.85 -9.61
CA SER A 135 -41.24 -41.49 -9.04
C SER A 135 -40.07 -42.29 -9.62
N GLU A 136 -40.29 -43.54 -10.05
CA GLU A 136 -39.25 -44.35 -10.70
C GLU A 136 -38.89 -43.77 -12.07
N ALA A 137 -39.89 -43.32 -12.84
CA ALA A 137 -39.67 -42.66 -14.11
C ALA A 137 -38.90 -41.35 -13.92
N LEU A 138 -39.23 -40.53 -12.95
CA LEU A 138 -38.50 -39.30 -12.62
C LEU A 138 -37.05 -39.59 -12.20
N LYS A 139 -36.78 -40.67 -11.49
CA LYS A 139 -35.40 -41.04 -11.09
C LYS A 139 -34.56 -41.49 -12.30
N ASP A 140 -35.18 -42.16 -13.24
CA ASP A 140 -34.52 -42.79 -14.40
C ASP A 140 -34.36 -41.84 -15.60
N ALA A 141 -35.08 -40.71 -15.59
CA ALA A 141 -35.05 -39.75 -16.68
C ALA A 141 -33.73 -38.94 -16.70
N ASP A 142 -33.23 -38.67 -17.90
CA ASP A 142 -32.02 -37.90 -18.13
C ASP A 142 -32.38 -36.45 -18.51
N ASN A 143 -32.15 -35.47 -17.61
CA ASN A 143 -32.22 -34.04 -17.86
C ASN A 143 -33.47 -33.56 -18.66
N ASP A 144 -34.62 -34.17 -18.42
CA ASP A 144 -35.85 -33.84 -19.11
C ASP A 144 -36.74 -32.87 -18.31
N SER A 145 -37.62 -32.17 -19.03
CA SER A 145 -38.63 -31.29 -18.45
C SER A 145 -39.94 -32.03 -18.24
N TYR A 146 -40.52 -31.92 -17.06
CA TYR A 146 -41.74 -32.61 -16.65
C TYR A 146 -42.77 -31.61 -16.12
N GLN A 147 -44.03 -31.84 -16.46
CA GLN A 147 -45.12 -31.11 -15.81
C GLN A 147 -45.53 -31.81 -14.53
N VAL A 148 -45.63 -31.05 -13.45
CA VAL A 148 -46.10 -31.50 -12.15
C VAL A 148 -47.18 -30.58 -11.62
N ARG A 149 -48.10 -31.11 -10.81
CA ARG A 149 -49.12 -30.30 -10.14
C ARG A 149 -49.41 -30.84 -8.74
N LEU A 150 -49.93 -30.01 -7.88
CA LEU A 150 -50.49 -30.49 -6.63
C LEU A 150 -51.80 -31.25 -6.91
N ALA A 151 -51.97 -32.43 -6.27
CA ALA A 151 -53.17 -33.26 -6.42
C ALA A 151 -54.43 -32.46 -6.09
N GLY A 152 -55.43 -32.55 -7.00
CA GLY A 152 -56.67 -31.82 -6.87
C GLY A 152 -56.62 -30.36 -7.34
N THR A 153 -55.50 -29.92 -7.89
CA THR A 153 -55.37 -28.58 -8.51
C THR A 153 -55.23 -28.70 -10.03
N THR A 154 -55.45 -27.56 -10.73
CA THR A 154 -55.25 -27.45 -12.18
C THR A 154 -53.98 -26.65 -12.52
N THR A 155 -53.29 -26.08 -11.52
CA THR A 155 -52.08 -25.30 -11.72
C THR A 155 -50.89 -26.21 -11.90
N GLU A 156 -50.24 -26.09 -13.05
CA GLU A 156 -49.06 -26.90 -13.43
C GLU A 156 -47.79 -26.12 -13.16
N ALA A 157 -46.73 -26.84 -12.79
CA ALA A 157 -45.39 -26.30 -12.65
C ALA A 157 -44.41 -27.13 -13.47
N THR A 158 -43.41 -26.50 -14.07
CA THR A 158 -42.39 -27.20 -14.83
C THR A 158 -41.21 -27.58 -13.96
N LEU A 159 -40.94 -28.88 -13.89
CA LEU A 159 -39.79 -29.47 -13.20
C LEU A 159 -38.73 -29.81 -14.26
N VAL A 160 -37.53 -29.37 -14.06
CA VAL A 160 -36.37 -29.73 -14.90
C VAL A 160 -35.42 -30.57 -14.07
N LYS A 161 -35.29 -31.84 -14.41
CA LYS A 161 -34.32 -32.71 -13.76
C LYS A 161 -32.93 -32.45 -14.33
N VAL A 162 -31.98 -32.19 -13.47
CA VAL A 162 -30.61 -31.89 -13.84
C VAL A 162 -29.61 -32.70 -13.02
N ASP A 163 -28.44 -32.99 -13.58
CA ASP A 163 -27.35 -33.63 -12.82
C ASP A 163 -26.67 -32.62 -11.89
N LYS A 164 -26.60 -31.37 -12.32
CA LYS A 164 -26.10 -30.28 -11.54
C LYS A 164 -26.95 -29.04 -11.78
N TYR A 165 -27.18 -28.26 -10.75
CA TYR A 165 -27.90 -26.98 -10.86
C TYR A 165 -27.15 -26.01 -11.75
N SER A 166 -27.90 -25.29 -12.56
CA SER A 166 -27.36 -24.20 -13.37
C SER A 166 -26.90 -23.05 -12.50
N THR A 167 -25.86 -22.38 -12.95
CA THR A 167 -25.35 -21.17 -12.31
C THR A 167 -25.37 -20.02 -13.30
N ARG A 168 -25.53 -18.81 -12.80
CA ARG A 168 -25.40 -17.57 -13.55
C ARG A 168 -24.53 -16.62 -12.78
N LEU A 169 -23.46 -16.13 -13.41
CA LEU A 169 -22.59 -15.12 -12.86
C LEU A 169 -22.93 -13.78 -13.50
N VAL A 170 -23.19 -12.77 -12.67
CA VAL A 170 -23.43 -11.38 -13.07
C VAL A 170 -22.34 -10.52 -12.42
N LEU A 171 -21.77 -9.60 -13.19
CA LEU A 171 -20.71 -8.71 -12.71
C LEU A 171 -21.25 -7.28 -12.60
N LYS A 172 -20.75 -6.55 -11.60
CA LYS A 172 -21.03 -5.14 -11.39
C LYS A 172 -20.26 -4.31 -12.41
N GLU A 173 -20.87 -3.25 -12.91
CA GLU A 173 -20.18 -2.24 -13.70
C GLU A 173 -19.36 -1.31 -12.81
N ASN A 174 -18.22 -0.83 -13.32
CA ASN A 174 -17.35 0.15 -12.65
C ASN A 174 -16.87 -0.28 -11.26
N ALA A 175 -16.60 -1.57 -11.07
CA ALA A 175 -16.02 -2.06 -9.83
C ALA A 175 -14.63 -1.47 -9.59
N SER A 176 -14.29 -1.22 -8.34
CA SER A 176 -12.95 -0.77 -7.96
C SER A 176 -12.44 -1.52 -6.74
N ILE A 177 -11.13 -1.72 -6.71
CA ILE A 177 -10.39 -2.27 -5.57
C ILE A 177 -9.20 -1.36 -5.27
N THR A 178 -8.55 -1.58 -4.14
CA THR A 178 -7.25 -0.97 -3.83
C THR A 178 -6.16 -2.01 -4.07
N TYR A 179 -5.03 -1.61 -4.63
CA TYR A 179 -3.86 -2.47 -4.81
C TYR A 179 -3.50 -3.20 -3.52
N ASN A 180 -3.15 -4.47 -3.63
CA ASN A 180 -2.70 -5.27 -2.49
C ASN A 180 -1.48 -6.10 -2.90
N MET A 181 -0.39 -6.01 -2.12
CA MET A 181 0.80 -6.82 -2.33
C MET A 181 0.56 -8.33 -2.11
N ASP A 182 -0.47 -8.70 -1.35
CA ASP A 182 -0.92 -10.08 -1.20
C ASP A 182 -1.92 -10.42 -2.31
N ALA A 183 -1.49 -11.24 -3.26
CA ALA A 183 -2.30 -11.64 -4.39
C ALA A 183 -3.52 -12.49 -4.01
N ALA A 184 -3.51 -13.19 -2.87
CA ALA A 184 -4.67 -13.91 -2.37
C ALA A 184 -5.73 -12.93 -1.85
N ALA A 185 -5.31 -11.93 -1.06
CA ALA A 185 -6.19 -10.86 -0.59
C ALA A 185 -6.71 -10.00 -1.75
N GLU A 186 -5.92 -9.76 -2.80
CA GLU A 186 -6.37 -9.10 -4.02
C GLU A 186 -7.48 -9.88 -4.71
N LYS A 187 -7.32 -11.20 -4.87
CA LYS A 187 -8.36 -12.07 -5.43
C LYS A 187 -9.65 -12.03 -4.61
N GLU A 188 -9.55 -12.03 -3.28
CA GLU A 188 -10.71 -11.88 -2.39
C GLU A 188 -11.41 -10.54 -2.62
N ALA A 189 -10.64 -9.45 -2.72
CA ALA A 189 -11.17 -8.11 -2.99
C ALA A 189 -11.87 -8.04 -4.36
N ILE A 190 -11.28 -8.64 -5.41
CA ILE A 190 -11.90 -8.72 -6.75
C ILE A 190 -13.24 -9.44 -6.65
N VAL A 191 -13.28 -10.65 -6.10
CA VAL A 191 -14.49 -11.46 -6.00
C VAL A 191 -15.59 -10.73 -5.22
N ALA A 192 -15.25 -10.09 -4.10
CA ALA A 192 -16.20 -9.37 -3.26
C ALA A 192 -16.79 -8.12 -3.94
N ASN A 193 -15.97 -7.39 -4.73
CA ASN A 193 -16.39 -6.11 -5.30
C ASN A 193 -16.94 -6.22 -6.72
N VAL A 194 -16.50 -7.21 -7.51
CA VAL A 194 -16.87 -7.36 -8.92
C VAL A 194 -18.14 -8.18 -9.10
N ILE A 195 -18.40 -9.16 -8.24
CA ILE A 195 -19.56 -10.03 -8.40
C ILE A 195 -20.81 -9.33 -7.86
N ASP A 196 -21.87 -9.32 -8.68
CA ASP A 196 -23.21 -8.94 -8.26
C ASP A 196 -23.93 -10.19 -7.72
N TYR A 197 -23.80 -10.43 -6.42
CA TYR A 197 -24.41 -11.59 -5.76
C TYR A 197 -25.93 -11.55 -5.74
N GLU A 198 -26.55 -10.38 -5.79
CA GLU A 198 -28.02 -10.22 -5.78
C GLU A 198 -28.63 -10.70 -7.11
N ASN A 199 -27.95 -10.45 -8.22
CA ASN A 199 -28.41 -10.81 -9.55
C ASN A 199 -27.75 -12.11 -10.08
N SER A 200 -26.79 -12.69 -9.36
CA SER A 200 -26.17 -13.96 -9.69
C SER A 200 -26.95 -15.13 -9.10
N VAL A 201 -26.85 -16.29 -9.75
CA VAL A 201 -27.36 -17.57 -9.23
C VAL A 201 -26.16 -18.43 -8.89
N LEU A 202 -25.73 -18.37 -7.64
CA LEU A 202 -24.56 -19.06 -7.11
C LEU A 202 -24.92 -19.82 -5.82
N PRO A 203 -24.17 -20.87 -5.44
CA PRO A 203 -24.39 -21.59 -4.17
C PRO A 203 -24.20 -20.65 -2.98
N ALA A 204 -24.99 -20.85 -1.93
CA ALA A 204 -24.79 -20.16 -0.68
C ALA A 204 -23.39 -20.48 -0.09
N GLY A 205 -22.71 -19.46 0.46
CA GLY A 205 -21.38 -19.62 1.07
C GLY A 205 -20.22 -19.72 0.08
N THR A 206 -20.42 -19.35 -1.21
CA THR A 206 -19.34 -19.24 -2.19
C THR A 206 -18.26 -18.27 -1.71
N THR A 207 -17.01 -18.66 -1.84
CA THR A 207 -15.81 -17.88 -1.45
C THR A 207 -14.93 -17.59 -2.66
N ALA A 208 -13.90 -16.79 -2.50
CA ALA A 208 -12.93 -16.49 -3.57
C ALA A 208 -12.22 -17.76 -4.12
N ALA A 209 -12.10 -18.82 -3.30
CA ALA A 209 -11.52 -20.09 -3.72
C ALA A 209 -12.33 -20.78 -4.82
N ASP A 210 -13.64 -20.55 -4.86
CA ASP A 210 -14.56 -21.17 -5.81
C ASP A 210 -14.51 -20.53 -7.20
N PHE A 211 -13.78 -19.43 -7.35
CA PHE A 211 -13.64 -18.71 -8.62
C PHE A 211 -12.25 -18.84 -9.22
N THR A 212 -12.20 -18.84 -10.54
CA THR A 212 -10.99 -18.55 -11.31
C THR A 212 -11.07 -17.09 -11.75
N VAL A 213 -10.04 -16.31 -11.39
CA VAL A 213 -9.87 -14.92 -11.78
C VAL A 213 -8.58 -14.81 -12.57
N GLU A 214 -8.62 -14.13 -13.70
CA GLU A 214 -7.48 -13.97 -14.58
C GLU A 214 -7.40 -12.51 -15.02
N ARG A 215 -6.17 -11.97 -15.15
CA ARG A 215 -5.90 -10.65 -15.73
C ARG A 215 -5.45 -10.76 -17.17
N LYS A 216 -5.64 -9.73 -17.95
CA LYS A 216 -5.08 -9.65 -19.29
C LYS A 216 -3.57 -9.49 -19.20
N GLY A 217 -2.80 -10.39 -19.84
CA GLY A 217 -1.36 -10.47 -19.69
C GLY A 217 -0.61 -9.21 -20.13
N GLY A 218 0.43 -8.86 -19.38
CA GLY A 218 1.16 -7.59 -19.49
C GLY A 218 2.17 -7.47 -20.63
N LEU A 219 2.40 -8.53 -21.46
CA LEU A 219 3.39 -8.50 -22.53
C LEU A 219 2.89 -7.83 -23.84
N GLY A 220 1.80 -7.05 -23.78
CA GLY A 220 1.21 -6.42 -24.97
C GLY A 220 0.54 -7.39 -25.95
N LEU A 221 0.55 -8.69 -25.64
CA LEU A 221 -0.09 -9.74 -26.40
C LEU A 221 -1.50 -9.95 -25.85
N GLY A 222 -2.45 -9.16 -26.30
CA GLY A 222 -3.83 -9.07 -25.80
C GLY A 222 -4.68 -10.35 -25.76
N TRP A 223 -4.07 -11.51 -26.01
CA TRP A 223 -4.67 -12.83 -25.96
C TRP A 223 -4.15 -13.73 -24.83
N ILE A 224 -3.12 -13.27 -24.06
CA ILE A 224 -2.60 -14.00 -22.90
C ILE A 224 -3.37 -13.57 -21.65
N TRP A 225 -3.76 -14.56 -20.84
CA TRP A 225 -4.44 -14.36 -19.58
C TRP A 225 -3.65 -15.06 -18.46
N ASP A 226 -3.31 -14.28 -17.43
CA ASP A 226 -2.57 -14.75 -16.28
C ASP A 226 -3.53 -14.94 -15.10
N LYS A 227 -3.39 -16.06 -14.39
CA LYS A 227 -4.23 -16.33 -13.22
C LYS A 227 -3.82 -15.48 -12.02
N ILE A 228 -4.80 -14.98 -11.30
CA ILE A 228 -4.63 -14.44 -9.96
C ILE A 228 -4.93 -15.59 -8.97
N PRO A 229 -4.00 -15.95 -8.04
CA PRO A 229 -2.93 -15.12 -7.48
C PRO A 229 -1.54 -15.26 -8.12
N ASP A 230 -1.34 -15.99 -9.20
CA ASP A 230 -0.03 -16.14 -9.83
C ASP A 230 0.50 -14.81 -10.42
N ALA A 231 -0.41 -13.89 -10.72
CA ALA A 231 -0.09 -12.55 -11.22
C ALA A 231 -1.03 -11.51 -10.58
N ARG A 232 -0.47 -10.37 -10.16
CA ARG A 232 -1.21 -9.25 -9.54
C ARG A 232 -1.62 -8.21 -10.58
N LEU A 233 -2.62 -7.40 -10.25
CA LEU A 233 -2.97 -6.19 -10.99
C LEU A 233 -2.14 -5.02 -10.46
N ASP A 234 -1.62 -4.22 -11.36
CA ASP A 234 -1.02 -2.94 -10.98
C ASP A 234 -2.12 -1.90 -10.70
N ALA A 235 -1.79 -0.86 -9.94
CA ALA A 235 -2.68 0.29 -9.81
C ALA A 235 -2.89 0.95 -11.18
N GLY A 236 -4.13 1.26 -11.50
CA GLY A 236 -4.50 1.86 -12.77
C GLY A 236 -5.99 1.76 -13.05
N GLU A 237 -6.42 2.54 -14.02
CA GLU A 237 -7.81 2.53 -14.48
C GLU A 237 -8.01 1.49 -15.59
N ASN A 238 -9.26 1.03 -15.73
CA ASN A 238 -9.70 0.18 -16.84
C ASN A 238 -8.92 -1.13 -17.01
N GLN A 239 -8.52 -1.75 -15.90
CA GLN A 239 -7.88 -3.07 -15.91
C GLN A 239 -8.89 -4.13 -16.34
N THR A 240 -8.55 -4.95 -17.34
CA THR A 240 -9.43 -6.00 -17.82
C THR A 240 -9.14 -7.30 -17.11
N ILE A 241 -10.16 -7.86 -16.49
CA ILE A 241 -10.14 -9.18 -15.87
C ILE A 241 -11.22 -10.07 -16.48
N ARG A 242 -11.07 -11.36 -16.29
CA ARG A 242 -12.15 -12.32 -16.50
C ARG A 242 -12.30 -13.23 -15.31
N ILE A 243 -13.54 -13.59 -15.02
CA ILE A 243 -13.90 -14.36 -13.84
C ILE A 243 -14.92 -15.44 -14.21
N LYS A 244 -14.81 -16.58 -13.56
CA LYS A 244 -15.78 -17.64 -13.67
C LYS A 244 -15.92 -18.40 -12.35
N TYR A 245 -17.11 -18.84 -12.01
CA TYR A 245 -17.34 -19.83 -10.96
C TYR A 245 -16.92 -21.21 -11.46
N ASN A 246 -16.15 -21.94 -10.66
CA ASN A 246 -15.54 -23.22 -11.10
C ASN A 246 -16.51 -24.40 -11.10
N GLY A 247 -17.67 -24.25 -10.44
CA GLY A 247 -18.60 -25.36 -10.20
C GLY A 247 -18.12 -26.29 -9.09
N ASN A 248 -19.00 -27.21 -8.71
CA ASN A 248 -18.68 -28.26 -7.76
C ASN A 248 -19.50 -29.53 -8.09
N GLU A 249 -19.62 -30.46 -7.16
CA GLU A 249 -20.39 -31.70 -7.38
C GLU A 249 -21.88 -31.45 -7.63
N THR A 250 -22.46 -30.38 -7.08
CA THR A 250 -23.88 -30.06 -7.12
C THR A 250 -24.24 -28.98 -8.14
N TYR A 251 -23.31 -28.10 -8.46
CA TYR A 251 -23.52 -26.93 -9.33
C TYR A 251 -22.58 -26.97 -10.53
N LYS A 252 -23.09 -26.58 -11.72
CA LYS A 252 -22.30 -26.41 -12.94
C LYS A 252 -21.34 -25.22 -12.78
N ALA A 253 -20.24 -25.22 -13.51
CA ALA A 253 -19.44 -24.03 -13.65
C ALA A 253 -20.23 -22.96 -14.43
N SER A 254 -20.00 -21.68 -14.07
CA SER A 254 -20.60 -20.58 -14.84
C SER A 254 -19.88 -20.38 -16.18
N ASN A 255 -20.51 -19.65 -17.09
CA ASN A 255 -19.79 -19.07 -18.21
C ASN A 255 -18.74 -18.07 -17.68
N GLN A 256 -17.64 -17.94 -18.40
CA GLN A 256 -16.61 -16.94 -18.13
C GLN A 256 -17.13 -15.56 -18.52
N GLN A 257 -16.95 -14.56 -17.64
CA GLN A 257 -17.36 -13.18 -17.84
C GLN A 257 -16.13 -12.28 -17.82
N GLU A 258 -16.13 -11.24 -18.65
CA GLU A 258 -15.10 -10.19 -18.61
C GLU A 258 -15.66 -8.94 -17.92
N ALA A 259 -14.80 -8.28 -17.14
CA ALA A 259 -15.10 -7.01 -16.49
C ALA A 259 -13.90 -6.07 -16.59
N THR A 260 -14.22 -4.78 -16.54
CA THR A 260 -13.23 -3.72 -16.38
C THR A 260 -13.30 -3.21 -14.95
N ILE A 261 -12.16 -3.17 -14.28
CA ILE A 261 -12.05 -2.69 -12.89
C ILE A 261 -10.99 -1.60 -12.78
N ASN A 262 -11.17 -0.72 -11.80
CA ASN A 262 -10.17 0.27 -11.43
C ASN A 262 -9.43 -0.20 -10.19
N VAL A 263 -8.11 -0.12 -10.22
CA VAL A 263 -7.25 -0.46 -9.09
C VAL A 263 -6.64 0.83 -8.55
N ALA A 264 -7.13 1.29 -7.42
CA ALA A 264 -6.60 2.47 -6.74
C ALA A 264 -5.24 2.16 -6.12
N LYS A 265 -4.37 3.16 -6.03
CA LYS A 265 -3.10 3.05 -5.31
C LYS A 265 -3.34 2.75 -3.84
N ALA A 266 -2.48 1.90 -3.26
CA ALA A 266 -2.46 1.64 -1.83
C ALA A 266 -1.74 2.76 -1.09
N THR A 267 -1.99 2.88 0.20
CA THR A 267 -1.23 3.79 1.07
C THR A 267 -0.09 3.05 1.74
N VAL A 268 1.06 3.73 1.88
CA VAL A 268 2.20 3.22 2.65
C VAL A 268 2.47 4.15 3.84
N LYS A 269 2.61 3.57 5.02
CA LYS A 269 3.03 4.30 6.21
C LYS A 269 4.54 4.19 6.36
N VAL A 270 5.22 5.34 6.33
CA VAL A 270 6.65 5.46 6.58
C VAL A 270 6.86 5.94 8.02
N SER A 271 7.65 5.22 8.80
CA SER A 271 8.02 5.63 10.16
C SER A 271 9.53 5.78 10.23
N VAL A 272 10.01 6.95 10.70
CA VAL A 272 11.44 7.27 10.83
C VAL A 272 11.85 7.26 12.30
N THR A 273 12.94 6.55 12.59
CA THR A 273 13.51 6.45 13.94
C THR A 273 14.54 7.56 14.13
N PRO A 274 14.42 8.44 15.13
CA PRO A 274 15.42 9.44 15.43
C PRO A 274 16.78 8.82 15.75
N ILE A 275 17.85 9.37 15.18
CA ILE A 275 19.24 8.93 15.43
C ILE A 275 20.02 10.07 16.08
N THR A 276 20.81 9.71 17.10
CA THR A 276 21.83 10.60 17.66
C THR A 276 23.17 9.85 17.63
N THR A 277 24.15 10.44 16.99
CA THR A 277 25.49 9.87 16.85
C THR A 277 26.56 10.93 17.14
N ILE A 278 27.81 10.49 17.24
CA ILE A 278 28.98 11.37 17.38
C ILE A 278 29.69 11.38 16.04
N TYR A 279 30.10 12.55 15.59
CA TYR A 279 30.90 12.72 14.37
C TYR A 279 32.13 11.77 14.40
N ALA A 280 32.23 10.93 13.37
CA ALA A 280 33.34 9.99 13.21
C ALA A 280 34.20 10.28 11.96
N GLY A 281 33.73 11.13 11.05
CA GLY A 281 34.33 11.37 9.75
C GLY A 281 33.98 10.29 8.72
N GLU A 282 33.04 9.43 9.05
CA GLU A 282 32.56 8.32 8.20
C GLU A 282 31.08 8.49 7.91
N GLU A 283 30.60 7.82 6.88
CA GLU A 283 29.18 7.81 6.53
C GLU A 283 28.35 7.15 7.64
N ILE A 284 27.17 7.74 7.94
CA ILE A 284 26.28 7.27 8.99
C ILE A 284 25.47 6.08 8.48
N ASP A 285 25.46 4.98 9.23
CA ASP A 285 24.61 3.84 8.93
C ASP A 285 23.13 4.20 9.12
N CYS A 286 22.38 4.14 8.02
CA CYS A 286 20.94 4.40 7.98
C CYS A 286 20.11 3.14 7.72
N SER A 287 20.67 1.94 7.84
CA SER A 287 19.99 0.68 7.53
C SER A 287 18.73 0.42 8.35
N THR A 288 18.66 0.96 9.57
CA THR A 288 17.52 0.81 10.48
C THR A 288 16.74 2.12 10.69
N PHE A 289 16.99 3.10 9.82
CA PHE A 289 16.49 4.45 10.00
C PHE A 289 14.98 4.59 9.79
N TYR A 290 14.40 3.77 8.93
CA TYR A 290 12.97 3.79 8.65
C TYR A 290 12.35 2.40 8.64
N THR A 291 11.02 2.35 8.74
CA THR A 291 10.21 1.16 8.50
C THR A 291 9.02 1.50 7.63
N LEU A 292 8.62 0.55 6.78
CA LEU A 292 7.47 0.64 5.90
C LEU A 292 6.34 -0.28 6.36
N ASN A 293 5.11 0.15 6.19
CA ASN A 293 3.95 -0.70 6.37
C ASN A 293 2.88 -0.36 5.30
N PRO A 294 2.63 -1.24 4.31
CA PRO A 294 3.31 -2.51 4.08
C PRO A 294 4.78 -2.34 3.65
N ASN A 295 5.60 -3.36 3.88
CA ASN A 295 6.97 -3.42 3.40
C ASN A 295 7.01 -4.15 2.06
N ASP A 296 6.68 -3.44 0.99
CA ASP A 296 6.69 -3.97 -0.38
C ASP A 296 8.05 -3.71 -1.02
N PRO A 297 8.73 -4.73 -1.59
CA PRO A 297 10.01 -4.55 -2.28
C PRO A 297 9.93 -3.69 -3.55
N GLU A 298 8.72 -3.43 -4.08
CA GLU A 298 8.50 -2.52 -5.21
C GLU A 298 8.52 -1.03 -4.82
N LEU A 299 8.69 -0.71 -3.52
CA LEU A 299 8.81 0.66 -3.04
C LEU A 299 10.26 1.12 -3.05
N ASP A 300 10.54 2.18 -3.79
CA ASP A 300 11.79 2.94 -3.69
C ASP A 300 11.73 3.87 -2.49
N VAL A 301 12.77 3.87 -1.66
CA VAL A 301 12.85 4.78 -0.52
C VAL A 301 14.04 5.70 -0.65
N TYR A 302 13.77 7.00 -0.63
CA TYR A 302 14.77 8.05 -0.63
C TYR A 302 14.84 8.68 0.77
N ILE A 303 16.06 8.86 1.30
CA ILE A 303 16.27 9.49 2.60
C ILE A 303 16.93 10.83 2.38
N PHE A 304 16.28 11.89 2.85
CA PHE A 304 16.78 13.26 2.79
C PHE A 304 17.13 13.75 4.18
N PHE A 305 18.24 14.48 4.27
CA PHE A 305 18.65 15.17 5.48
C PHE A 305 18.72 16.66 5.17
N VAL A 306 17.92 17.44 5.87
CA VAL A 306 17.85 18.90 5.72
C VAL A 306 18.14 19.54 7.06
N GLY A 307 19.17 20.36 7.15
CA GLY A 307 19.52 20.97 8.42
C GLY A 307 20.68 21.95 8.35
N VAL A 308 21.23 22.24 9.51
CA VAL A 308 22.34 23.17 9.66
C VAL A 308 23.51 22.43 10.31
N ASN A 309 24.66 22.54 9.67
CA ASN A 309 25.90 21.94 10.16
C ASN A 309 26.56 22.79 11.26
N SER A 310 27.64 22.31 11.80
CA SER A 310 28.41 22.97 12.86
C SER A 310 29.06 24.29 12.46
N ASN A 311 29.12 24.57 11.16
CA ASN A 311 29.61 25.83 10.59
C ASN A 311 28.49 26.83 10.30
N LEU A 312 27.24 26.48 10.66
CA LEU A 312 26.03 27.28 10.40
C LEU A 312 25.63 27.34 8.93
N GLU A 313 26.02 26.36 8.13
CA GLU A 313 25.65 26.22 6.75
C GLU A 313 24.43 25.34 6.59
N THR A 314 23.47 25.74 5.76
CA THR A 314 22.33 24.90 5.39
C THR A 314 22.80 23.80 4.47
N CYS A 315 22.44 22.56 4.80
CA CYS A 315 22.83 21.37 4.06
C CYS A 315 21.58 20.59 3.67
N VAL A 316 21.58 20.07 2.44
CA VAL A 316 20.64 19.08 1.95
C VAL A 316 21.42 17.87 1.45
N ASN A 317 21.17 16.73 2.01
CA ASN A 317 21.82 15.47 1.61
C ASN A 317 20.75 14.47 1.20
N ILE A 318 21.07 13.67 0.18
CA ILE A 318 20.25 12.53 -0.25
C ILE A 318 21.04 11.25 -0.10
N LYS A 319 20.54 10.32 0.73
CA LYS A 319 21.10 8.98 0.83
C LYS A 319 20.38 8.08 -0.15
N LEU A 320 21.12 7.55 -1.09
CA LEU A 320 20.65 6.59 -2.08
C LEU A 320 20.87 5.16 -1.61
N SER A 321 20.00 4.25 -2.00
CA SER A 321 20.21 2.81 -1.88
C SER A 321 21.21 2.33 -2.93
N GLU A 322 21.67 1.09 -2.81
CA GLU A 322 22.59 0.49 -3.79
C GLU A 322 21.97 0.42 -5.20
N ASP A 323 20.66 0.15 -5.30
CA ASP A 323 19.98 0.07 -6.59
C ASP A 323 19.75 1.46 -7.19
N GLN A 324 19.50 2.48 -6.36
CA GLN A 324 19.44 3.87 -6.81
C GLN A 324 20.81 4.38 -7.28
N ASP A 325 21.90 4.01 -6.61
CA ASP A 325 23.25 4.30 -7.08
C ASP A 325 23.54 3.63 -8.44
N LYS A 326 23.10 2.38 -8.62
CA LYS A 326 23.18 1.70 -9.94
C LYS A 326 22.39 2.44 -11.01
N LEU A 327 21.18 2.91 -10.67
CA LEU A 327 20.37 3.71 -11.58
C LEU A 327 21.09 5.01 -11.98
N ILE A 328 21.63 5.76 -11.03
CA ILE A 328 22.40 6.99 -11.30
C ILE A 328 23.62 6.71 -12.22
N ASN A 329 24.32 5.60 -11.97
CA ASN A 329 25.43 5.20 -12.83
C ASN A 329 24.93 4.85 -14.25
N SER A 330 23.85 4.08 -14.38
CA SER A 330 23.28 3.72 -15.69
C SER A 330 22.77 4.94 -16.46
N ILE A 331 22.18 5.92 -15.76
CA ILE A 331 21.78 7.20 -16.34
C ILE A 331 23.02 7.94 -16.89
N SER A 332 24.09 8.00 -16.09
CA SER A 332 25.33 8.68 -16.49
C SER A 332 26.01 8.02 -17.67
N ASP A 333 26.01 6.68 -17.72
CA ASP A 333 26.52 5.91 -18.85
C ASP A 333 25.70 6.19 -20.12
N ALA A 334 24.37 6.24 -20.02
CA ALA A 334 23.49 6.58 -21.13
C ALA A 334 23.68 8.02 -21.61
N GLN A 335 23.93 8.98 -20.71
CA GLN A 335 24.27 10.36 -21.05
C GLN A 335 25.61 10.43 -21.76
N GLN A 336 26.65 9.73 -21.28
CA GLN A 336 27.95 9.70 -21.94
C GLN A 336 27.83 9.17 -23.36
N MET A 337 27.11 8.05 -23.57
CA MET A 337 26.86 7.50 -24.91
C MET A 337 26.11 8.51 -25.81
N TRP A 338 25.19 9.29 -25.26
CA TRP A 338 24.49 10.33 -25.99
C TRP A 338 25.43 11.50 -26.36
N TYR A 339 26.25 11.97 -25.42
CA TYR A 339 27.22 13.05 -25.64
C TYR A 339 28.26 12.64 -26.69
N ASP A 340 28.79 11.43 -26.62
CA ASP A 340 29.70 10.88 -27.63
C ASP A 340 29.03 10.83 -29.02
N PHE A 341 27.74 10.47 -29.07
CA PHE A 341 26.98 10.39 -30.32
C PHE A 341 26.77 11.75 -30.98
N ILE A 342 26.54 12.81 -30.18
CA ILE A 342 26.31 14.17 -30.70
C ILE A 342 27.60 15.01 -30.81
N GLY A 343 28.73 14.48 -30.34
CA GLY A 343 30.04 15.19 -30.34
C GLY A 343 30.14 16.30 -29.30
N ASP A 344 29.48 16.11 -28.13
CA ASP A 344 29.53 17.05 -27.00
C ASP A 344 30.48 16.50 -25.93
N ASP A 345 31.75 16.93 -26.02
CA ASP A 345 32.80 16.49 -25.10
C ASP A 345 32.89 17.39 -23.82
N GLU A 346 32.05 18.42 -23.71
CA GLU A 346 32.11 19.42 -22.62
C GLU A 346 30.99 19.19 -21.57
N SER A 347 29.93 18.51 -21.92
CA SER A 347 28.79 18.28 -21.01
C SER A 347 29.09 17.22 -19.94
N LEU A 348 28.83 17.58 -18.68
CA LEU A 348 29.01 16.71 -17.54
C LEU A 348 27.80 15.75 -17.39
N THR A 349 28.08 14.49 -17.09
CA THR A 349 27.06 13.51 -16.75
C THR A 349 26.42 13.80 -15.38
N LEU A 350 25.27 13.19 -15.09
CA LEU A 350 24.58 13.33 -13.80
C LEU A 350 25.50 13.02 -12.60
N LYS A 351 26.30 11.97 -12.71
CA LYS A 351 27.24 11.56 -11.64
C LYS A 351 28.33 12.58 -11.40
N GLU A 352 28.86 13.20 -12.45
CA GLU A 352 29.88 14.26 -12.36
C GLU A 352 29.30 15.52 -11.73
N LYS A 353 28.12 15.94 -12.18
CA LYS A 353 27.40 17.09 -11.61
C LYS A 353 27.06 16.89 -10.14
N LEU A 354 26.65 15.69 -9.75
CA LEU A 354 26.37 15.36 -8.35
C LEU A 354 27.63 15.40 -7.46
N ARG A 355 28.82 15.17 -8.03
CA ARG A 355 30.10 15.32 -7.32
C ARG A 355 30.54 16.77 -7.18
N GLU A 356 30.24 17.59 -8.16
CA GLU A 356 30.56 19.03 -8.14
C GLU A 356 29.56 19.84 -7.29
N GLY A 357 28.41 19.29 -7.02
CA GLY A 357 27.28 19.93 -6.37
C GLY A 357 26.27 20.41 -7.39
N ILE A 358 25.06 19.89 -7.35
CA ILE A 358 23.96 20.21 -8.25
C ILE A 358 22.80 20.79 -7.45
N THR A 359 22.08 21.74 -8.01
CA THR A 359 20.86 22.24 -7.36
C THR A 359 19.69 21.27 -7.55
N VAL A 360 18.69 21.36 -6.68
CA VAL A 360 17.45 20.55 -6.77
C VAL A 360 16.78 20.78 -8.14
N GLY A 361 16.70 22.01 -8.61
CA GLY A 361 16.12 22.35 -9.91
C GLY A 361 16.87 21.71 -11.07
N GLU A 362 18.20 21.83 -11.11
CA GLU A 362 19.04 21.21 -12.14
C GLU A 362 18.90 19.68 -12.14
N LEU A 363 18.81 19.05 -10.96
CA LEU A 363 18.61 17.61 -10.85
C LEU A 363 17.27 17.18 -11.47
N LYS A 364 16.19 17.91 -11.17
CA LYS A 364 14.86 17.67 -11.76
C LYS A 364 14.89 17.85 -13.28
N ASP A 365 15.52 18.89 -13.78
CA ASP A 365 15.62 19.19 -15.21
C ASP A 365 16.39 18.09 -15.97
N ILE A 366 17.48 17.61 -15.39
CA ILE A 366 18.26 16.50 -15.97
C ILE A 366 17.40 15.24 -16.05
N ILE A 367 16.75 14.84 -14.96
CA ILE A 367 15.90 13.64 -14.93
C ILE A 367 14.75 13.75 -15.97
N ASN A 368 14.09 14.90 -16.04
CA ASN A 368 13.03 15.14 -17.03
C ASN A 368 13.58 15.12 -18.46
N GLY A 369 14.75 15.66 -18.70
CA GLY A 369 15.44 15.63 -20.00
C GLY A 369 15.75 14.20 -20.45
N ILE A 370 16.19 13.34 -19.53
CA ILE A 370 16.46 11.91 -19.80
C ILE A 370 15.19 11.18 -20.19
N VAL A 371 14.11 11.36 -19.43
CA VAL A 371 12.82 10.70 -19.65
C VAL A 371 12.23 11.07 -21.03
N THR A 372 12.49 12.26 -21.51
CA THR A 372 12.03 12.74 -22.84
C THR A 372 12.95 12.37 -23.99
N ASN A 373 14.18 11.93 -23.72
CA ASN A 373 15.13 11.52 -24.74
C ASN A 373 14.96 10.04 -25.11
N GLU A 374 14.43 9.77 -26.31
CA GLU A 374 14.14 8.38 -26.78
C GLU A 374 15.38 7.49 -26.84
N PHE A 375 16.55 8.04 -27.18
CA PHE A 375 17.81 7.29 -27.26
C PHE A 375 18.25 6.83 -25.85
N MET A 376 18.35 7.75 -24.91
CA MET A 376 18.70 7.43 -23.52
C MET A 376 17.69 6.47 -22.89
N MET A 377 16.40 6.71 -23.09
CA MET A 377 15.35 5.81 -22.59
C MET A 377 15.40 4.44 -23.23
N GLY A 378 15.81 4.34 -24.49
CA GLY A 378 16.03 3.05 -25.15
C GLY A 378 17.12 2.22 -24.46
N ILE A 379 18.24 2.84 -24.09
CA ILE A 379 19.31 2.19 -23.33
C ILE A 379 18.83 1.77 -21.95
N LEU A 380 18.22 2.69 -21.21
CA LEU A 380 17.78 2.45 -19.83
C LEU A 380 16.71 1.36 -19.75
N LYS A 381 15.77 1.33 -20.69
CA LYS A 381 14.79 0.23 -20.80
C LYS A 381 15.44 -1.12 -21.13
N GLY A 382 16.49 -1.12 -21.95
CA GLY A 382 17.28 -2.31 -22.20
C GLY A 382 17.99 -2.86 -20.96
N LEU A 383 18.28 -2.00 -19.97
CA LEU A 383 18.84 -2.34 -18.66
C LEU A 383 17.77 -2.66 -17.61
N GLY A 384 16.49 -2.60 -17.95
CA GLY A 384 15.37 -2.92 -17.06
C GLY A 384 14.75 -1.74 -16.31
N TYR A 385 15.18 -0.50 -16.59
CA TYR A 385 14.61 0.70 -15.97
C TYR A 385 13.46 1.26 -16.81
N ASP A 386 12.30 1.47 -16.21
CA ASP A 386 11.17 2.14 -16.82
C ASP A 386 11.15 3.65 -16.52
N THR A 387 10.21 4.36 -17.14
CA THR A 387 10.05 5.80 -16.96
C THR A 387 9.70 6.17 -15.51
N GLU A 388 8.93 5.32 -14.81
CA GLU A 388 8.50 5.58 -13.44
C GLU A 388 9.67 5.46 -12.47
N ALA A 389 10.50 4.42 -12.58
CA ALA A 389 11.68 4.24 -11.74
C ALA A 389 12.62 5.45 -11.82
N ILE A 390 12.78 6.02 -13.03
CA ILE A 390 13.64 7.21 -13.23
C ILE A 390 12.99 8.46 -12.62
N LYS A 391 11.68 8.63 -12.76
CA LYS A 391 10.94 9.78 -12.21
C LYS A 391 10.78 9.73 -10.69
N ASN A 392 10.93 8.59 -10.05
CA ASN A 392 10.78 8.44 -8.61
C ASN A 392 11.68 9.40 -7.83
N ILE A 393 12.88 9.71 -8.33
CA ILE A 393 13.79 10.70 -7.74
C ILE A 393 13.13 12.09 -7.70
N VAL A 394 12.54 12.53 -8.82
CA VAL A 394 11.85 13.83 -8.90
C VAL A 394 10.62 13.83 -8.00
N THR A 395 9.82 12.77 -8.04
CA THR A 395 8.65 12.62 -7.17
C THR A 395 9.02 12.69 -5.70
N ALA A 396 10.13 12.07 -5.30
CA ALA A 396 10.62 12.13 -3.93
C ALA A 396 11.08 13.55 -3.56
N LEU A 397 11.78 14.26 -4.45
CA LEU A 397 12.20 15.64 -4.23
C LEU A 397 11.02 16.61 -4.13
N ASP A 398 9.96 16.41 -4.93
CA ASP A 398 8.77 17.27 -4.93
C ASP A 398 7.96 17.19 -3.62
N THR A 399 8.14 16.10 -2.84
CA THR A 399 7.53 16.01 -1.51
C THR A 399 8.17 16.92 -0.47
N LEU A 400 9.39 17.42 -0.74
CA LEU A 400 10.16 18.28 0.16
C LEU A 400 9.83 19.76 -0.10
N THR A 401 8.62 20.16 0.17
CA THR A 401 8.09 21.52 -0.12
C THR A 401 8.86 22.67 0.54
N SER A 402 9.73 22.38 1.50
CA SER A 402 10.55 23.37 2.21
C SER A 402 11.92 23.64 1.56
N ILE A 403 12.26 22.92 0.50
CA ILE A 403 13.54 23.05 -0.20
C ILE A 403 13.34 23.85 -1.49
N SER A 404 14.13 24.92 -1.66
CA SER A 404 14.14 25.69 -2.91
C SER A 404 14.86 24.91 -4.02
N ASP A 405 14.43 25.11 -5.26
CA ASP A 405 15.12 24.54 -6.43
C ASP A 405 16.58 25.03 -6.57
N ASP A 406 16.92 26.20 -5.98
CA ASP A 406 18.30 26.72 -5.92
C ASP A 406 19.18 26.05 -4.85
N THR A 407 18.64 25.15 -4.05
CA THR A 407 19.40 24.49 -2.97
C THR A 407 20.32 23.41 -3.54
N VAL A 408 21.60 23.46 -3.17
CA VAL A 408 22.58 22.45 -3.56
C VAL A 408 22.36 21.16 -2.78
N VAL A 409 22.34 20.04 -3.48
CA VAL A 409 22.17 18.68 -2.95
C VAL A 409 23.51 17.95 -2.99
N ALA A 410 23.88 17.34 -1.87
CA ALA A 410 25.01 16.41 -1.78
C ALA A 410 24.51 14.96 -1.64
N ILE A 411 25.22 14.00 -2.27
CA ILE A 411 24.95 12.57 -2.07
C ILE A 411 25.57 12.10 -0.77
N GLY A 412 24.93 11.15 -0.12
CA GLY A 412 25.37 10.53 1.11
C GLY A 412 24.69 11.08 2.35
N THR A 413 25.16 10.67 3.52
CA THR A 413 24.72 11.23 4.80
C THR A 413 25.42 12.55 5.08
N PRO A 414 24.90 13.41 5.99
CA PRO A 414 25.58 14.65 6.38
C PRO A 414 27.00 14.38 6.86
N ALA A 415 27.97 15.05 6.24
CA ALA A 415 29.40 14.88 6.50
C ALA A 415 29.91 15.68 7.72
N HIS A 416 29.04 16.44 8.41
CA HIS A 416 29.42 17.35 9.50
C HIS A 416 28.52 17.16 10.72
N ALA A 417 29.04 17.50 11.89
CA ALA A 417 28.25 17.64 13.11
C ALA A 417 27.15 18.69 12.86
N GLY A 418 25.95 18.42 13.40
CA GLY A 418 24.81 19.31 13.16
C GLY A 418 23.49 18.70 13.60
N ALA A 419 22.42 19.42 13.32
CA ALA A 419 21.06 18.97 13.55
C ALA A 419 20.29 18.97 12.24
N TYR A 420 19.76 17.81 11.88
CA TYR A 420 19.10 17.57 10.60
C TYR A 420 17.72 16.99 10.82
N VAL A 421 16.75 17.47 10.06
CA VAL A 421 15.48 16.76 9.85
C VAL A 421 15.75 15.69 8.81
N ALA A 422 15.42 14.47 9.16
CA ALA A 422 15.57 13.33 8.28
C ALA A 422 14.19 12.93 7.77
N THR A 423 14.00 12.91 6.47
CA THR A 423 12.75 12.56 5.82
C THR A 423 12.97 11.33 4.95
N ALA A 424 12.22 10.25 5.20
CA ALA A 424 12.15 9.11 4.31
C ALA A 424 10.90 9.26 3.43
N VAL A 425 11.07 9.13 2.13
CA VAL A 425 10.01 9.22 1.12
C VAL A 425 9.94 7.89 0.40
N ALA A 426 8.82 7.18 0.54
CA ALA A 426 8.55 5.95 -0.18
C ALA A 426 7.71 6.25 -1.43
N VAL A 427 8.20 5.84 -2.58
CA VAL A 427 7.58 6.06 -3.89
C VAL A 427 7.44 4.72 -4.59
N GLY A 428 6.32 4.49 -5.24
CA GLY A 428 6.10 3.27 -6.02
C GLY A 428 4.91 3.40 -6.94
N LYS A 429 4.94 2.64 -8.02
CA LYS A 429 3.91 2.60 -9.06
C LYS A 429 2.52 2.35 -8.47
N ASN A 430 2.45 1.44 -7.51
CA ASN A 430 1.22 0.90 -6.95
C ASN A 430 0.80 1.58 -5.64
N TYR A 431 1.54 2.60 -5.21
CA TYR A 431 1.35 3.27 -3.93
C TYR A 431 1.21 4.78 -4.08
N GLU A 432 0.40 5.38 -3.22
CA GLU A 432 0.49 6.80 -2.93
C GLU A 432 1.84 7.08 -2.29
N THR A 433 2.44 8.23 -2.61
CA THR A 433 3.73 8.61 -2.02
C THR A 433 3.61 8.72 -0.50
N GLY A 434 4.37 7.90 0.21
CA GLY A 434 4.42 7.89 1.67
C GLY A 434 5.60 8.71 2.20
N THR A 435 5.40 9.45 3.28
CA THR A 435 6.47 10.22 3.92
C THR A 435 6.51 9.97 5.42
N GLY A 436 7.73 9.93 5.95
CA GLY A 436 7.98 9.89 7.38
C GLY A 436 9.12 10.82 7.75
N THR A 437 9.02 11.49 8.89
CA THR A 437 10.06 12.43 9.36
C THR A 437 10.56 12.05 10.72
N GLY A 438 11.85 12.27 10.95
CA GLY A 438 12.55 12.09 12.20
C GLY A 438 13.68 13.10 12.35
N SER A 439 14.60 12.85 13.26
CA SER A 439 15.78 13.70 13.44
C SER A 439 17.06 12.89 13.36
N LEU A 440 18.09 13.49 12.75
CA LEU A 440 19.46 13.05 12.84
C LEU A 440 20.26 14.14 13.57
N ILE A 441 20.80 13.80 14.72
CA ILE A 441 21.68 14.70 15.49
C ILE A 441 23.09 14.12 15.45
N VAL A 442 24.01 14.83 14.83
CA VAL A 442 25.43 14.49 14.81
C VAL A 442 26.16 15.39 15.79
N LEU A 443 26.51 14.84 16.93
CA LEU A 443 27.21 15.57 17.97
C LEU A 443 28.68 15.76 17.58
N LYS A 444 29.27 16.90 17.98
CA LYS A 444 30.71 17.12 17.81
C LYS A 444 31.50 16.04 18.53
N ASN A 445 32.59 15.60 17.92
CA ASN A 445 33.48 14.63 18.55
C ASN A 445 34.32 15.29 19.63
N TRP A 446 34.24 14.77 20.86
CA TRP A 446 35.02 15.24 22.01
C TRP A 446 36.00 14.18 22.55
N LYS A 447 35.93 12.94 22.02
CA LYS A 447 36.75 11.83 22.50
C LYS A 447 38.22 12.03 22.12
N GLY A 448 39.08 12.13 23.12
CA GLY A 448 40.52 12.37 22.94
C GLY A 448 40.88 13.78 22.43
N ILE A 449 39.88 14.66 22.24
CA ILE A 449 40.10 16.02 21.68
C ILE A 449 40.46 16.98 22.80
N LYS A 450 41.56 17.70 22.63
CA LYS A 450 42.04 18.70 23.58
C LYS A 450 42.60 19.94 22.86
N LEU A 451 42.44 21.09 23.49
CA LEU A 451 43.23 22.29 23.16
C LEU A 451 44.47 22.28 24.02
N GLU A 452 45.62 22.21 23.39
CA GLU A 452 46.94 22.25 24.05
C GLU A 452 47.66 23.54 23.75
N LYS A 453 48.42 24.05 24.75
CA LYS A 453 49.28 25.22 24.55
C LYS A 453 50.37 24.82 23.54
N ASN A 454 50.62 25.68 22.55
CA ASN A 454 51.69 25.47 21.61
C ASN A 454 53.03 25.73 22.28
N THR A 455 53.73 24.68 22.66
CA THR A 455 55.02 24.75 23.38
C THR A 455 56.13 25.29 22.51
N ALA A 456 56.00 25.30 21.18
CA ALA A 456 56.96 25.92 20.28
C ALA A 456 56.94 27.44 20.40
N ILE A 457 55.79 28.03 20.85
CA ILE A 457 55.66 29.47 21.08
C ILE A 457 55.81 29.81 22.56
N PHE A 458 55.18 29.00 23.43
CA PHE A 458 55.11 29.20 24.87
C PHE A 458 55.73 28.02 25.61
N ASP A 459 57.04 27.94 25.60
CA ASP A 459 57.80 26.88 26.33
C ASP A 459 57.92 27.10 27.82
N GLY A 460 57.30 28.13 28.34
CA GLY A 460 57.31 28.54 29.76
C GLY A 460 58.19 29.77 30.04
N ARG A 461 58.95 30.23 29.06
CA ARG A 461 59.73 31.48 29.13
C ARG A 461 58.86 32.72 28.94
N GLU A 462 59.40 33.86 29.33
CA GLU A 462 58.86 35.16 28.96
C GLU A 462 59.13 35.43 27.47
N ILE A 463 58.19 36.06 26.75
CA ILE A 463 58.39 36.51 25.37
C ILE A 463 58.68 37.99 25.29
N THR A 464 59.49 38.41 24.33
CA THR A 464 59.81 39.82 24.15
C THR A 464 58.69 40.55 23.40
N VAL A 465 58.71 41.91 23.37
CA VAL A 465 57.76 42.74 22.61
C VAL A 465 57.80 42.35 21.12
N SER A 466 59.00 42.26 20.54
CA SER A 466 59.18 41.89 19.12
C SER A 466 58.62 40.47 18.81
N GLU A 467 58.81 39.51 19.72
CA GLU A 467 58.21 38.18 19.58
C GLU A 467 56.68 38.23 19.67
N ALA A 468 56.16 39.02 20.61
CA ALA A 468 54.68 39.20 20.74
C ALA A 468 54.07 39.85 19.50
N GLU A 469 54.72 40.84 18.89
CA GLU A 469 54.30 41.46 17.65
C GLU A 469 54.36 40.47 16.46
N ALA A 470 55.40 39.67 16.38
CA ALA A 470 55.51 38.62 15.35
C ALA A 470 54.37 37.58 15.48
N ILE A 471 54.05 37.16 16.69
CA ILE A 471 52.93 36.22 16.95
C ILE A 471 51.60 36.89 16.61
N ALA A 472 51.40 38.16 17.01
CA ALA A 472 50.15 38.91 16.74
C ALA A 472 49.88 39.11 15.25
N ASN A 473 50.92 39.16 14.44
CA ASN A 473 50.81 39.27 12.97
C ASN A 473 50.42 37.93 12.28
N GLY A 474 50.06 36.90 13.00
CA GLY A 474 49.34 35.72 12.48
C GLY A 474 50.19 34.57 11.97
N TYR A 475 51.48 34.54 12.27
CA TYR A 475 52.38 33.46 11.82
C TYR A 475 52.29 32.17 12.63
N ASN A 476 51.68 32.16 13.80
CA ASN A 476 51.63 30.99 14.69
C ASN A 476 50.33 30.89 15.47
N THR A 477 49.84 29.69 15.68
CA THR A 477 48.69 29.38 16.57
C THR A 477 49.17 29.25 18.00
N LEU A 478 48.55 29.97 18.94
CA LEU A 478 48.90 29.94 20.37
C LEU A 478 48.50 28.61 21.04
N CYS A 479 47.49 27.95 20.49
CA CYS A 479 47.07 26.60 20.87
C CYS A 479 46.97 25.70 19.65
N ILE A 480 47.11 24.41 19.88
CA ILE A 480 46.95 23.37 18.89
C ILE A 480 45.77 22.50 19.34
N LEU A 481 44.88 22.18 18.41
CA LEU A 481 43.87 21.16 18.65
C LEU A 481 44.51 19.82 18.41
N THR A 482 44.42 18.91 19.41
CA THR A 482 45.01 17.57 19.34
C THR A 482 43.95 16.51 19.48
N LYS A 483 44.15 15.35 18.85
CA LYS A 483 43.41 14.13 19.09
C LYS A 483 44.38 13.06 19.59
N ASP A 484 44.12 12.54 20.79
CA ASP A 484 44.93 11.54 21.45
C ASP A 484 46.44 11.94 21.58
N GLY A 485 46.70 13.25 21.66
CA GLY A 485 48.03 13.83 21.80
C GLY A 485 48.68 14.28 20.48
N GLU A 486 48.13 13.89 19.33
CA GLU A 486 48.67 14.26 18.01
C GLU A 486 47.91 15.49 17.44
N PRO A 487 48.56 16.40 16.72
CA PRO A 487 47.94 17.55 16.09
C PRO A 487 46.81 17.14 15.14
N LEU A 488 45.64 17.73 15.32
CA LEU A 488 44.46 17.48 14.45
C LEU A 488 44.49 18.44 13.25
N ASN A 489 45.00 17.93 12.13
CA ASN A 489 45.05 18.65 10.85
C ASN A 489 43.85 18.27 9.97
N SER A 490 42.65 18.73 10.31
CA SER A 490 41.42 18.46 9.57
C SER A 490 40.74 19.76 9.17
N ALA A 491 40.23 19.81 7.94
CA ALA A 491 39.45 20.96 7.46
C ALA A 491 38.20 21.18 8.34
N SER A 492 37.71 20.14 8.99
CA SER A 492 36.57 20.19 9.91
C SER A 492 36.94 20.48 11.37
N ALA A 493 38.20 20.82 11.67
CA ALA A 493 38.67 21.11 13.04
C ALA A 493 38.04 22.38 13.65
N GLY A 494 37.48 23.23 12.83
CA GLY A 494 36.98 24.55 13.26
C GLY A 494 38.11 25.55 13.45
N SER A 495 37.79 26.73 13.99
CA SER A 495 38.77 27.80 14.24
C SER A 495 38.96 28.01 15.74
N ILE A 496 40.25 28.28 16.14
CA ILE A 496 40.58 28.58 17.52
C ILE A 496 40.44 30.09 17.72
N HIS A 497 39.63 30.49 18.67
CA HIS A 497 39.39 31.85 19.07
C HIS A 497 40.03 32.14 20.41
N TYR A 498 40.67 33.30 20.51
CA TYR A 498 41.41 33.70 21.70
C TYR A 498 40.76 34.92 22.35
N TRP A 499 40.82 34.96 23.67
CA TRP A 499 40.47 36.12 24.49
C TRP A 499 41.60 36.39 25.47
N PHE A 500 42.10 37.63 25.50
CA PHE A 500 43.22 38.05 26.36
C PHE A 500 42.73 38.98 27.46
N THR A 501 43.23 38.77 28.67
CA THR A 501 42.96 39.62 29.83
C THR A 501 44.25 39.99 30.52
N GLY A 502 44.46 41.28 30.75
CA GLY A 502 45.66 41.80 31.44
C GLY A 502 45.57 41.53 32.97
N VAL A 503 46.67 41.11 33.59
CA VAL A 503 46.79 40.95 35.02
C VAL A 503 47.32 42.25 35.62
N GLY A 504 46.50 42.88 36.52
CA GLY A 504 46.87 44.17 37.12
C GLY A 504 46.78 45.38 36.19
N LYS A 505 46.18 45.24 34.99
CA LYS A 505 45.98 46.32 34.05
C LYS A 505 44.69 46.09 33.24
N PHE A 506 44.16 47.19 32.70
CA PHE A 506 42.94 47.15 31.89
C PHE A 506 43.24 46.69 30.48
N TYR A 507 43.09 45.39 30.23
CA TYR A 507 43.14 44.79 28.92
C TYR A 507 42.17 43.61 28.84
N ALA A 508 41.21 43.64 27.93
CA ALA A 508 40.23 42.58 27.71
C ALA A 508 39.80 42.61 26.24
N LYS A 509 40.46 41.86 25.38
CA LYS A 509 40.25 41.88 23.94
C LYS A 509 40.53 40.51 23.29
N SER A 510 40.03 40.33 22.07
CA SER A 510 40.35 39.17 21.21
C SER A 510 41.71 39.32 20.48
N THR A 511 42.27 40.53 20.42
CA THR A 511 43.60 40.78 19.82
C THR A 511 44.69 40.46 20.81
N MET A 512 45.79 39.89 20.33
CA MET A 512 46.96 39.59 21.17
C MET A 512 47.61 40.89 21.66
N PRO A 513 47.93 41.00 22.95
CA PRO A 513 48.69 42.13 23.47
C PRO A 513 50.14 42.08 23.02
N THR A 514 50.73 43.24 22.74
CA THR A 514 52.16 43.40 22.42
C THR A 514 52.92 44.24 23.47
N ALA A 515 52.23 44.91 24.36
CA ALA A 515 52.84 45.71 25.43
C ALA A 515 53.35 44.84 26.57
N PRO A 516 54.48 45.24 27.24
CA PRO A 516 55.02 44.52 28.41
C PRO A 516 53.99 44.33 29.53
N GLY A 517 53.95 43.13 30.11
CA GLY A 517 53.03 42.77 31.20
C GLY A 517 52.63 41.31 31.23
N LYS A 518 51.85 40.96 32.26
CA LYS A 518 51.34 39.61 32.45
C LYS A 518 49.91 39.50 31.92
N TYR A 519 49.62 38.45 31.16
CA TYR A 519 48.33 38.24 30.49
C TYR A 519 47.83 36.85 30.68
N ILE A 520 46.53 36.70 30.75
CA ILE A 520 45.81 35.45 30.71
C ILE A 520 45.22 35.34 29.30
N VAL A 521 45.44 34.23 28.62
CA VAL A 521 44.77 33.89 27.38
C VAL A 521 43.81 32.73 27.60
N THR A 522 42.60 32.85 27.06
CA THR A 522 41.63 31.79 26.99
C THR A 522 41.37 31.46 25.53
N ALA A 523 41.64 30.23 25.17
CA ALA A 523 41.40 29.68 23.82
C ALA A 523 40.13 28.84 23.82
N THR A 524 39.30 28.98 22.78
CA THR A 524 38.09 28.21 22.56
C THR A 524 38.02 27.75 21.11
N VAL A 525 37.40 26.62 20.82
CA VAL A 525 37.13 26.16 19.44
C VAL A 525 35.73 26.59 19.06
N ARG A 526 35.56 27.18 17.88
CA ARG A 526 34.29 27.55 17.27
C ARG A 526 34.15 26.90 15.88
N GLY A 527 32.91 26.59 15.49
CA GLY A 527 32.66 25.85 14.25
C GLY A 527 33.19 24.43 14.33
N GLY A 528 33.33 23.81 13.17
CA GLY A 528 33.92 22.48 13.00
C GLY A 528 33.16 21.34 13.70
N ASP A 529 33.69 20.13 13.53
CA ASP A 529 33.06 18.89 13.96
C ASP A 529 33.61 18.35 15.29
N PHE A 530 34.53 19.09 15.90
CA PHE A 530 35.20 18.72 17.13
C PHE A 530 34.87 19.69 18.27
N PHE A 531 34.84 19.16 19.48
CA PHE A 531 34.67 19.94 20.70
C PHE A 531 35.86 19.70 21.63
N ALA A 532 36.47 20.79 22.06
CA ALA A 532 37.50 20.77 23.10
C ALA A 532 37.12 21.73 24.23
N MET A 533 37.47 21.35 25.46
CA MET A 533 37.32 22.25 26.60
C MET A 533 38.21 23.49 26.43
N PRO A 534 37.74 24.68 26.83
CA PRO A 534 38.55 25.89 26.78
C PRO A 534 39.89 25.69 27.48
N LYS A 535 40.97 26.19 26.88
CA LYS A 535 42.30 26.18 27.45
C LYS A 535 42.65 27.58 27.93
N THR A 536 43.04 27.69 29.18
CA THR A 536 43.48 28.95 29.76
C THR A 536 44.92 28.79 30.28
N PHE A 537 45.77 29.77 29.96
CA PHE A 537 47.14 29.83 30.46
C PHE A 537 47.62 31.27 30.59
N VAL A 538 48.72 31.46 31.29
CA VAL A 538 49.34 32.78 31.56
C VAL A 538 50.62 32.88 30.75
N PHE A 539 50.90 34.06 30.22
CA PHE A 539 52.18 34.39 29.65
C PHE A 539 52.59 35.81 30.04
N THR A 540 53.90 36.09 29.93
CA THR A 540 54.48 37.42 30.26
C THR A 540 55.17 37.99 29.04
N ILE A 541 54.97 39.25 28.73
CA ILE A 541 55.67 39.99 27.72
C ILE A 541 56.67 40.88 28.47
N VAL A 542 57.94 40.79 28.09
CA VAL A 542 59.00 41.64 28.62
C VAL A 542 59.51 42.60 27.55
N PRO A 543 60.11 43.77 27.87
CA PRO A 543 60.77 44.63 26.91
C PRO A 543 61.85 43.87 26.14
N ASP A 544 62.07 44.30 24.89
CA ASP A 544 63.20 43.78 24.13
C ASP A 544 64.54 44.09 24.84
N PRO A 545 65.52 43.21 24.78
CA PRO A 545 66.83 43.49 25.34
C PRO A 545 67.47 44.75 24.69
N ALA A 546 68.11 45.55 25.52
CA ALA A 546 68.81 46.70 24.99
C ALA A 546 69.86 46.27 23.93
N PRO A 547 69.99 46.97 22.81
CA PRO A 547 71.02 46.66 21.82
C PRO A 547 72.37 46.57 22.49
N GLU A 548 73.09 45.48 22.26
CA GLU A 548 74.52 45.41 22.71
C GLU A 548 75.28 46.57 22.12
N VAL A 549 75.70 47.46 23.00
CA VAL A 549 76.63 48.50 22.62
C VAL A 549 78.01 47.87 22.45
N THR A 550 78.38 47.52 21.23
CA THR A 550 79.75 47.14 20.90
C THR A 550 80.60 48.34 21.22
N PRO A 551 81.56 48.25 22.10
CA PRO A 551 82.49 49.36 22.33
C PRO A 551 83.26 49.58 21.05
N GLU A 552 83.18 50.84 20.50
CA GLU A 552 84.04 51.23 19.43
C GLU A 552 85.52 51.13 19.90
N THR A 553 86.29 50.27 19.28
CA THR A 553 87.76 50.16 19.46
C THR A 553 88.50 51.16 18.59
#